data_e919ae0ad32cc6f7266a2a1e35c74b1d
#
_entry.id   e919ae0ad32cc6f7266a2a1e35c74b1d
#
_cell.length_a   1.000
_cell.length_b   1.000
_cell.length_c   1.000
_cell.angle_alpha   90.00
_cell.angle_beta   90.00
_cell.angle_gamma   90.00
#
_symmetry.space_group_name_H-M   'P 1'
#
loop_
_entity.id
_entity.type
_entity.pdbx_description
1 polymer ?
#
loop_
_entity_poly.entity_id
_entity_poly.type
_entity_poly.pdbx_seq_one_letter_code
_entity_poly.pdbx_strand_id
1 'polypeptide(L)'
;GGLDKQCKVLAYSAKYASAFYGPFRDAADSAPSFGDRKSYQMDFRTHDQGLDEIAADIEEGADWTMVKPAMPYLDMIARGVEKFPNIPMVAYQVSGEYSMLKAAAKLGYLDESRVAFESLIAIKRAGAQYIITYYAKEIIEKAEEWNIMIG
;
A
#
# COMPACT_ATOMS: atom_id res chain seq x y z
N GLY A 1 -4.58 30.46 -0.23
CA GLY A 1 -5.78 30.42 -0.78
C GLY A 1 -6.92 29.62 -0.44
N GLY A 2 -7.83 29.20 -0.10
CA GLY A 2 -9.18 28.74 0.07
C GLY A 2 -9.46 27.28 -0.34
N LEU A 3 -8.47 26.56 -0.88
CA LEU A 3 -8.63 25.15 -1.26
C LEU A 3 -8.29 24.17 -0.12
N ASP A 4 -7.61 24.62 0.89
CA ASP A 4 -7.14 23.88 2.06
C ASP A 4 -8.25 23.23 2.90
N LYS A 5 -9.49 23.77 2.83
CA LYS A 5 -10.65 23.19 3.53
C LYS A 5 -11.49 22.21 2.67
N GLN A 6 -11.22 22.13 1.36
CA GLN A 6 -12.00 21.33 0.43
C GLN A 6 -11.27 20.08 -0.07
N CYS A 7 -9.93 20.08 -0.02
CA CYS A 7 -9.10 18.98 -0.46
C CYS A 7 -8.43 18.31 0.73
N LYS A 8 -8.47 17.00 0.75
CA LYS A 8 -7.74 16.18 1.73
C LYS A 8 -6.33 15.89 1.24
N VAL A 9 -5.37 15.92 2.16
CA VAL A 9 -3.98 15.56 1.90
C VAL A 9 -3.74 14.13 2.31
N LEU A 10 -3.41 13.28 1.33
CA LEU A 10 -2.92 11.92 1.55
C LEU A 10 -1.39 11.92 1.43
N ALA A 11 -0.69 11.78 2.54
CA ALA A 11 0.76 11.71 2.58
C ALA A 11 1.27 10.29 2.27
N TYR A 12 2.33 10.19 1.50
CA TYR A 12 3.06 8.94 1.23
C TYR A 12 4.07 8.67 2.34
N SER A 13 3.62 8.59 3.57
CA SER A 13 4.39 8.65 4.81
C SER A 13 5.43 7.53 4.92
N ALA A 14 4.99 6.29 4.95
CA ALA A 14 5.88 5.14 5.06
C ALA A 14 6.12 4.50 3.67
N LYS A 15 6.93 5.18 2.84
CA LYS A 15 7.31 4.71 1.51
C LYS A 15 8.72 4.13 1.49
N TYR A 16 8.79 2.79 1.42
CA TYR A 16 10.05 2.07 1.42
C TYR A 16 10.68 1.95 0.02
N ALA A 17 12.01 1.97 -0.05
CA ALA A 17 12.75 1.58 -1.24
C ALA A 17 12.54 0.09 -1.49
N SER A 18 11.85 -0.27 -2.58
CA SER A 18 11.38 -1.62 -2.80
C SER A 18 11.56 -2.10 -4.25
N ALA A 19 11.92 -3.37 -4.40
CA ALA A 19 11.94 -4.06 -5.67
C ALA A 19 10.51 -4.23 -6.27
N PHE A 20 9.47 -4.20 -5.44
CA PHE A 20 8.08 -4.32 -5.87
C PHE A 20 7.57 -3.14 -6.72
N TYR A 21 8.37 -2.09 -6.92
CA TYR A 21 8.03 -1.01 -7.87
C TYR A 21 8.46 -1.30 -9.31
N GLY A 22 9.16 -2.41 -9.58
CA GLY A 22 9.73 -2.74 -10.90
C GLY A 22 8.74 -2.59 -12.06
N PRO A 23 7.60 -3.32 -12.08
CA PRO A 23 6.67 -3.28 -13.20
C PRO A 23 6.12 -1.88 -13.52
N PHE A 24 5.87 -1.06 -12.50
CA PHE A 24 5.42 0.32 -12.70
C PHE A 24 6.55 1.20 -13.28
N ARG A 25 7.78 1.01 -12.84
CA ARG A 25 8.93 1.77 -13.36
C ARG A 25 9.16 1.51 -14.84
N ASP A 26 9.07 0.25 -15.24
CA ASP A 26 9.23 -0.16 -16.63
C ASP A 26 8.09 0.40 -17.50
N ALA A 27 6.83 0.31 -17.02
CA ALA A 27 5.67 0.79 -17.75
C ALA A 27 5.57 2.32 -17.84
N ALA A 28 6.07 3.05 -16.84
CA ALA A 28 5.97 4.50 -16.74
C ALA A 28 7.24 5.24 -17.21
N ASP A 29 8.26 4.52 -17.69
CA ASP A 29 9.59 5.06 -18.01
C ASP A 29 10.11 6.01 -16.89
N SER A 30 9.78 5.66 -15.64
CA SER A 30 9.97 6.50 -14.47
C SER A 30 11.27 6.19 -13.71
N ALA A 31 12.29 5.70 -14.41
CA ALA A 31 13.63 5.60 -13.83
C ALA A 31 14.08 7.00 -13.39
N PRO A 32 14.69 7.14 -12.20
CA PRO A 32 15.19 8.44 -11.77
C PRO A 32 16.25 8.93 -12.76
N SER A 33 16.09 10.15 -13.25
CA SER A 33 17.04 10.81 -14.16
C SER A 33 18.41 11.07 -13.50
N PHE A 34 18.48 11.02 -12.17
CA PHE A 34 19.71 11.17 -11.38
C PHE A 34 19.62 10.36 -10.08
N GLY A 35 20.67 9.57 -9.77
CA GLY A 35 20.84 8.88 -8.50
C GLY A 35 19.95 7.66 -8.30
N ASP A 36 20.16 6.98 -7.18
CA ASP A 36 19.34 5.86 -6.71
C ASP A 36 18.22 6.40 -5.81
N ARG A 37 16.96 5.96 -6.02
CA ARG A 37 15.81 6.30 -5.14
C ARG A 37 16.02 5.92 -3.68
N LYS A 38 17.03 5.12 -3.37
CA LYS A 38 17.48 4.83 -2.01
C LYS A 38 17.92 6.06 -1.23
N SER A 39 18.21 7.17 -1.91
CA SER A 39 18.63 8.41 -1.26
C SER A 39 17.50 9.19 -0.58
N TYR A 40 16.22 8.92 -0.94
CA TYR A 40 15.04 9.62 -0.41
C TYR A 40 13.86 8.71 -0.05
N GLN A 41 13.99 7.39 -0.23
CA GLN A 41 13.03 6.41 0.24
C GLN A 41 13.63 5.65 1.42
N MET A 42 12.79 5.28 2.38
CA MET A 42 13.24 4.56 3.57
C MET A 42 13.89 3.23 3.22
N ASP A 43 14.93 2.89 3.95
CA ASP A 43 15.54 1.57 3.87
C ASP A 43 14.57 0.52 4.42
N PHE A 44 14.33 -0.55 3.65
CA PHE A 44 13.44 -1.64 4.06
C PHE A 44 13.90 -2.40 5.32
N ARG A 45 15.11 -2.17 5.78
CA ARG A 45 15.68 -2.76 7.01
C ARG A 45 15.34 -1.98 8.27
N THR A 46 14.84 -0.73 8.12
CA THR A 46 14.55 0.13 9.27
C THR A 46 13.24 -0.29 9.92
N HIS A 47 13.24 -0.34 11.27
CA HIS A 47 12.09 -0.80 12.03
C HIS A 47 11.13 0.34 12.43
N ASP A 48 11.66 1.48 12.84
CA ASP A 48 10.86 2.57 13.43
C ASP A 48 10.75 3.81 12.55
N GLN A 49 11.64 3.97 11.58
CA GLN A 49 11.65 5.15 10.70
C GLN A 49 10.28 5.43 10.06
N GLY A 50 9.53 4.39 9.67
CA GLY A 50 8.21 4.57 9.09
C GLY A 50 7.19 5.20 10.05
N LEU A 51 7.31 4.95 11.35
CA LEU A 51 6.43 5.58 12.36
C LEU A 51 6.82 7.04 12.59
N ASP A 52 8.10 7.37 12.47
CA ASP A 52 8.59 8.74 12.62
C ASP A 52 8.15 9.59 11.41
N GLU A 53 8.22 9.04 10.19
CA GLU A 53 7.72 9.71 8.98
C GLU A 53 6.19 9.91 9.04
N ILE A 54 5.42 8.90 9.53
CA ILE A 54 3.98 9.04 9.74
C ILE A 54 3.69 10.17 10.75
N ALA A 55 4.45 10.24 11.86
CA ALA A 55 4.29 11.29 12.86
C ALA A 55 4.57 12.68 12.28
N ALA A 56 5.66 12.82 11.52
CA ALA A 56 6.05 14.08 10.89
C ALA A 56 4.98 14.57 9.89
N ASP A 57 4.47 13.69 9.03
CA ASP A 57 3.42 14.05 8.07
C ASP A 57 2.12 14.49 8.77
N ILE A 58 1.77 13.85 9.90
CA ILE A 58 0.61 14.25 10.72
C ILE A 58 0.82 15.66 11.30
N GLU A 59 2.02 15.96 11.83
CA GLU A 59 2.37 17.28 12.36
C GLU A 59 2.35 18.34 11.27
N GLU A 60 2.72 17.98 10.03
CA GLU A 60 2.67 18.87 8.86
C GLU A 60 1.24 19.06 8.31
N GLY A 61 0.25 18.34 8.85
CA GLY A 61 -1.17 18.51 8.53
C GLY A 61 -1.73 17.54 7.51
N ALA A 62 -1.14 16.36 7.35
CA ALA A 62 -1.73 15.29 6.56
C ALA A 62 -3.08 14.84 7.16
N ASP A 63 -4.10 14.75 6.32
CA ASP A 63 -5.41 14.20 6.71
C ASP A 63 -5.39 12.66 6.76
N TRP A 64 -4.60 12.04 5.88
CA TRP A 64 -4.44 10.59 5.76
C TRP A 64 -2.98 10.24 5.56
N THR A 65 -2.57 9.08 6.07
CA THR A 65 -1.20 8.56 5.92
C THR A 65 -1.18 7.25 5.14
N MET A 66 -0.06 6.92 4.51
CA MET A 66 0.05 5.75 3.65
C MET A 66 1.28 4.91 3.96
N VAL A 67 1.11 3.59 3.92
CA VAL A 67 2.21 2.60 3.86
C VAL A 67 2.29 2.01 2.45
N LYS A 68 3.50 1.97 1.88
CA LYS A 68 3.76 1.50 0.52
C LYS A 68 5.17 0.88 0.40
N PRO A 69 5.31 -0.35 -0.10
CA PRO A 69 4.29 -1.34 -0.47
C PRO A 69 3.46 -1.82 0.72
N ALA A 70 2.38 -2.59 0.47
CA ALA A 70 1.47 -3.03 1.53
C ALA A 70 1.82 -4.39 2.14
N MET A 71 1.86 -5.45 1.31
CA MET A 71 1.98 -6.84 1.81
C MET A 71 3.27 -7.10 2.60
N PRO A 72 4.46 -6.60 2.19
CA PRO A 72 5.69 -6.81 2.95
C PRO A 72 5.78 -5.99 4.24
N TYR A 73 4.85 -5.04 4.47
CA TYR A 73 4.87 -4.06 5.56
C TYR A 73 3.57 -4.03 6.36
N LEU A 74 2.91 -5.21 6.52
CA LEU A 74 1.71 -5.35 7.34
C LEU A 74 1.97 -4.97 8.81
N ASP A 75 3.17 -5.24 9.30
CA ASP A 75 3.65 -4.83 10.62
C ASP A 75 3.64 -3.30 10.78
N MET A 76 4.10 -2.57 9.75
CA MET A 76 4.10 -1.10 9.76
C MET A 76 2.67 -0.54 9.72
N ILE A 77 1.77 -1.17 8.93
CA ILE A 77 0.34 -0.80 8.91
C ILE A 77 -0.25 -0.97 10.31
N ALA A 78 -0.06 -2.14 10.94
CA ALA A 78 -0.61 -2.44 12.25
C ALA A 78 -0.10 -1.48 13.33
N ARG A 79 1.21 -1.25 13.38
CA ARG A 79 1.85 -0.34 14.34
C ARG A 79 1.44 1.12 14.13
N GLY A 80 1.31 1.54 12.86
CA GLY A 80 0.86 2.89 12.51
C GLY A 80 -0.57 3.15 12.98
N VAL A 81 -1.49 2.21 12.74
CA VAL A 81 -2.88 2.30 13.21
C VAL A 81 -2.97 2.29 14.74
N GLU A 82 -2.17 1.47 15.41
CA GLU A 82 -2.12 1.43 16.88
C GLU A 82 -1.61 2.75 17.47
N LYS A 83 -0.55 3.31 16.88
CA LYS A 83 0.08 4.55 17.38
C LYS A 83 -0.74 5.80 17.04
N PHE A 84 -1.44 5.81 15.89
CA PHE A 84 -2.19 6.96 15.39
C PHE A 84 -3.65 6.61 15.06
N PRO A 85 -4.47 6.18 16.04
CA PRO A 85 -5.81 5.60 15.80
C PRO A 85 -6.82 6.57 15.20
N ASN A 86 -6.57 7.87 15.27
CA ASN A 86 -7.47 8.92 14.76
C ASN A 86 -7.16 9.35 13.33
N ILE A 87 -6.06 8.86 12.73
CA ILE A 87 -5.64 9.20 11.38
C ILE A 87 -5.89 8.00 10.47
N PRO A 88 -6.69 8.17 9.40
CA PRO A 88 -6.93 7.09 8.46
C PRO A 88 -5.65 6.57 7.81
N MET A 89 -5.44 5.25 7.89
CA MET A 89 -4.32 4.56 7.28
C MET A 89 -4.71 4.02 5.91
N VAL A 90 -3.97 4.41 4.89
CA VAL A 90 -4.05 3.89 3.53
C VAL A 90 -2.91 2.89 3.30
N ALA A 91 -3.19 1.79 2.65
CA ALA A 91 -2.17 0.85 2.20
C ALA A 91 -2.17 0.76 0.68
N TYR A 92 -0.99 0.77 0.06
CA TYR A 92 -0.87 0.64 -1.39
C TYR A 92 -0.25 -0.71 -1.76
N GLN A 93 -1.08 -1.62 -2.28
CA GLN A 93 -0.62 -2.84 -2.92
C GLN A 93 -0.08 -2.49 -4.31
N VAL A 94 1.24 -2.48 -4.44
CA VAL A 94 1.93 -1.93 -5.61
C VAL A 94 2.01 -2.91 -6.78
N SER A 95 2.49 -2.42 -7.92
CA SER A 95 2.52 -3.18 -9.18
C SER A 95 3.28 -4.51 -9.10
N GLY A 96 4.37 -4.57 -8.35
CA GLY A 96 5.12 -5.81 -8.16
C GLY A 96 4.39 -6.83 -7.30
N GLU A 97 3.65 -6.38 -6.30
CA GLU A 97 2.79 -7.27 -5.50
C GLU A 97 1.67 -7.85 -6.35
N TYR A 98 0.99 -7.01 -7.13
CA TYR A 98 -0.02 -7.43 -8.09
C TYR A 98 0.54 -8.41 -9.12
N SER A 99 1.67 -8.07 -9.76
CA SER A 99 2.31 -8.89 -10.80
C SER A 99 2.79 -10.24 -10.27
N MET A 100 3.25 -10.30 -9.03
CA MET A 100 3.67 -11.52 -8.36
C MET A 100 2.51 -12.52 -8.24
N LEU A 101 1.34 -12.04 -7.81
CA LEU A 101 0.14 -12.87 -7.69
C LEU A 101 -0.36 -13.33 -9.06
N LYS A 102 -0.43 -12.42 -10.04
CA LYS A 102 -0.79 -12.75 -11.44
C LYS A 102 0.16 -13.79 -12.05
N ALA A 103 1.46 -13.65 -11.86
CA ALA A 103 2.45 -14.58 -12.40
C ALA A 103 2.32 -15.98 -11.79
N ALA A 104 2.16 -16.07 -10.47
CA ALA A 104 1.96 -17.35 -9.79
C ALA A 104 0.67 -18.02 -10.21
N ALA A 105 -0.41 -17.26 -10.38
CA ALA A 105 -1.69 -17.76 -10.87
C ALA A 105 -1.61 -18.25 -12.32
N LYS A 106 -0.93 -17.50 -13.19
CA LYS A 106 -0.72 -17.89 -14.60
C LYS A 106 0.07 -19.21 -14.74
N LEU A 107 0.97 -19.49 -13.81
CA LEU A 107 1.72 -20.74 -13.74
C LEU A 107 0.95 -21.89 -13.06
N GLY A 108 -0.27 -21.64 -12.59
CA GLY A 108 -1.11 -22.65 -11.93
C GLY A 108 -0.72 -22.97 -10.49
N TYR A 109 0.13 -22.16 -9.87
CA TYR A 109 0.55 -22.38 -8.48
C TYR A 109 -0.47 -21.89 -7.46
N LEU A 110 -1.26 -20.88 -7.81
CA LEU A 110 -2.26 -20.26 -6.96
C LEU A 110 -3.57 -20.03 -7.72
N ASP A 111 -4.69 -20.10 -7.02
CA ASP A 111 -5.96 -19.56 -7.50
C ASP A 111 -5.93 -18.03 -7.39
N GLU A 112 -6.03 -17.35 -8.53
CA GLU A 112 -5.87 -15.88 -8.60
C GLU A 112 -6.90 -15.15 -7.75
N SER A 113 -8.17 -15.50 -7.90
CA SER A 113 -9.26 -14.81 -7.19
C SER A 113 -9.12 -14.97 -5.68
N ARG A 114 -8.82 -16.17 -5.22
CA ARG A 114 -8.64 -16.46 -3.80
C ARG A 114 -7.44 -15.75 -3.20
N VAL A 115 -6.28 -15.82 -3.85
CA VAL A 115 -5.06 -15.18 -3.30
C VAL A 115 -5.12 -13.66 -3.37
N ALA A 116 -5.72 -13.08 -4.41
CA ALA A 116 -5.96 -11.65 -4.49
C ALA A 116 -6.82 -11.19 -3.30
N PHE A 117 -7.94 -11.86 -3.07
CA PHE A 117 -8.83 -11.56 -1.96
C PHE A 117 -8.15 -11.74 -0.60
N GLU A 118 -7.47 -12.88 -0.37
CA GLU A 118 -6.73 -13.14 0.86
C GLU A 118 -5.69 -12.06 1.15
N SER A 119 -4.96 -11.60 0.12
CA SER A 119 -3.97 -10.53 0.26
C SER A 119 -4.58 -9.21 0.73
N LEU A 120 -5.76 -8.86 0.21
CA LEU A 120 -6.46 -7.63 0.60
C LEU A 120 -7.08 -7.74 2.00
N ILE A 121 -7.59 -8.91 2.35
CA ILE A 121 -8.05 -9.18 3.72
C ILE A 121 -6.88 -9.10 4.70
N ALA A 122 -5.70 -9.59 4.35
CA ALA A 122 -4.51 -9.46 5.20
C ALA A 122 -4.15 -7.99 5.46
N ILE A 123 -4.17 -7.15 4.42
CA ILE A 123 -3.95 -5.71 4.53
C ILE A 123 -5.05 -5.04 5.38
N LYS A 124 -6.32 -5.40 5.15
CA LYS A 124 -7.44 -4.89 5.93
C LYS A 124 -7.35 -5.30 7.40
N ARG A 125 -7.01 -6.56 7.66
CA ARG A 125 -6.81 -7.10 9.02
C ARG A 125 -5.66 -6.42 9.76
N ALA A 126 -4.61 -5.99 9.04
CA ALA A 126 -3.54 -5.18 9.62
C ALA A 126 -4.03 -3.78 10.06
N GLY A 127 -5.22 -3.34 9.66
CA GLY A 127 -5.87 -2.12 10.11
C GLY A 127 -6.02 -1.02 9.05
N ALA A 128 -5.62 -1.25 7.80
CA ALA A 128 -5.83 -0.27 6.74
C ALA A 128 -7.32 0.02 6.54
N GLN A 129 -7.71 1.31 6.62
CA GLN A 129 -9.07 1.73 6.33
C GLN A 129 -9.35 1.78 4.84
N TYR A 130 -8.34 2.15 4.05
CA TYR A 130 -8.42 2.24 2.59
C TYR A 130 -7.26 1.45 1.97
N ILE A 131 -7.54 0.82 0.82
CA ILE A 131 -6.53 0.06 0.07
C ILE A 131 -6.53 0.52 -1.38
N ILE A 132 -5.37 0.96 -1.85
CA ILE A 132 -5.13 1.21 -3.27
C ILE A 132 -4.57 -0.09 -3.86
N THR A 133 -5.22 -0.61 -4.89
CA THR A 133 -4.82 -1.86 -5.52
C THR A 133 -5.19 -1.90 -7.00
N TYR A 134 -4.40 -2.60 -7.80
CA TYR A 134 -4.71 -2.89 -9.20
C TYR A 134 -5.85 -3.91 -9.34
N TYR A 135 -6.18 -4.65 -8.28
CA TYR A 135 -7.32 -5.57 -8.25
C TYR A 135 -8.68 -4.88 -8.00
N ALA A 136 -8.73 -3.56 -7.77
CA ALA A 136 -9.95 -2.87 -7.33
C ALA A 136 -11.18 -3.17 -8.20
N LYS A 137 -11.02 -3.15 -9.54
CA LYS A 137 -12.11 -3.46 -10.48
C LYS A 137 -12.61 -4.90 -10.33
N GLU A 138 -11.68 -5.87 -10.36
CA GLU A 138 -11.99 -7.30 -10.28
C GLU A 138 -12.68 -7.65 -8.95
N ILE A 139 -12.27 -6.98 -7.86
CA ILE A 139 -12.88 -7.16 -6.54
C ILE A 139 -14.30 -6.65 -6.49
N ILE A 140 -14.57 -5.46 -7.03
CA ILE A 140 -15.93 -4.90 -7.05
C ILE A 140 -16.86 -5.78 -7.87
N GLU A 141 -16.39 -6.28 -9.03
CA GLU A 141 -17.17 -7.17 -9.90
C GLU A 141 -17.48 -8.52 -9.25
N LYS A 142 -16.64 -8.99 -8.35
CA LYS A 142 -16.77 -10.29 -7.65
C LYS A 142 -17.18 -10.18 -6.18
N ALA A 143 -17.52 -9.00 -5.71
CA ALA A 143 -17.77 -8.74 -4.29
C ALA A 143 -18.85 -9.65 -3.69
N GLU A 144 -19.92 -9.94 -4.43
CA GLU A 144 -20.99 -10.83 -4.00
C GLU A 144 -20.52 -12.30 -3.91
N GLU A 145 -19.73 -12.75 -4.88
CA GLU A 145 -19.14 -14.09 -4.90
C GLU A 145 -18.18 -14.30 -3.72
N TRP A 146 -17.44 -13.27 -3.36
CA TRP A 146 -16.47 -13.30 -2.26
C TRP A 146 -17.09 -13.18 -0.87
N ASN A 147 -18.21 -12.49 -0.73
CA ASN A 147 -18.97 -12.47 0.52
C ASN A 147 -19.45 -13.88 0.93
N ILE A 148 -19.70 -14.75 -0.03
CA ILE A 148 -20.05 -16.17 0.23
C ILE A 148 -18.83 -16.95 0.74
N MET A 149 -17.60 -16.54 0.40
CA MET A 149 -16.36 -17.20 0.84
C MET A 149 -15.87 -16.77 2.23
N ILE A 150 -16.45 -15.72 2.82
CA ILE A 150 -16.10 -15.17 4.15
C ILE A 150 -17.09 -15.66 5.23
N GLY A 151 -18.20 -16.27 4.83
CA GLY A 151 -19.24 -16.76 5.74
C GLY A 151 -18.86 -18.01 6.52
#